data_9cd730e6dcb7a5eb7b9eb686b2c6b67b
#
_entry.id   9cd730e6dcb7a5eb7b9eb686b2c6b67b
#
_cell.length_a   1.000
_cell.length_b   1.000
_cell.length_c   1.000
_cell.angle_alpha   90.00
_cell.angle_beta   90.00
_cell.angle_gamma   90.00
#
_symmetry.space_group_name_H-M   'P 1'
#
loop_
_entity.id
_entity.type
_entity.pdbx_description
1 polymer ?
#
loop_
_entity_poly.entity_id
_entity_poly.type
_entity_poly.pdbx_seq_one_letter_code
_entity_poly.pdbx_strand_id
1 'polypeptide(L)'
;KIDTPIINYFVRNKVKEFSTKKKMRFIYQMLFRSAFVYQANLRLIDKKRIEIEERVDGDTSDTDLIELHELESTLVYFATSLRANSIVLERLRRYKRLEQYPEDMELLEDVMVEYQQAIEMTTIYRDVIDGTRELMSSVIDSKLNNVMKYLTSITIVMAIPTIISGIYGMNVGEEWMPFAKTPFGFEIISGIMLIICIIVLWVLRKKKML
;
A
#
# COMPACT_ATOMS: atom_id res chain seq x y z
N LYS A 1 -26.41 -8.57 23.24
CA LYS A 1 -26.07 -7.29 23.93
C LYS A 1 -24.99 -6.62 23.11
N ILE A 2 -25.36 -5.56 22.41
CA ILE A 2 -24.36 -4.76 21.67
C ILE A 2 -23.62 -3.95 22.76
N ASP A 3 -22.38 -4.34 23.02
CA ASP A 3 -21.52 -3.64 23.97
C ASP A 3 -20.98 -2.39 23.24
N THR A 4 -21.59 -1.24 23.52
CA THR A 4 -21.20 0.01 22.87
C THR A 4 -20.14 0.69 23.74
N PRO A 5 -18.88 0.79 23.28
CA PRO A 5 -17.76 1.35 24.07
C PRO A 5 -18.08 2.75 24.65
N ILE A 6 -18.89 3.53 23.91
CA ILE A 6 -19.33 4.86 24.30
C ILE A 6 -20.21 4.79 25.56
N ILE A 7 -21.20 3.90 25.61
CA ILE A 7 -22.11 3.73 26.76
C ILE A 7 -21.32 3.28 27.98
N ASN A 8 -20.40 2.33 27.82
CA ASN A 8 -19.54 1.88 28.93
C ASN A 8 -18.69 3.00 29.54
N TYR A 9 -18.31 3.99 28.76
CA TYR A 9 -17.58 5.14 29.25
C TYR A 9 -18.43 6.00 30.21
N PHE A 10 -19.73 6.17 29.93
CA PHE A 10 -20.68 6.86 30.80
C PHE A 10 -21.06 6.01 32.02
N VAL A 11 -21.30 4.71 31.84
CA VAL A 11 -21.63 3.79 32.94
C VAL A 11 -20.51 3.71 33.98
N ARG A 12 -19.24 3.81 33.55
CA ARG A 12 -18.08 3.81 34.45
C ARG A 12 -17.77 5.17 35.10
N ASN A 13 -18.69 6.12 34.96
CA ASN A 13 -18.60 7.47 35.56
C ASN A 13 -17.32 8.24 35.22
N LYS A 14 -16.78 8.05 34.00
CA LYS A 14 -15.57 8.72 33.54
C LYS A 14 -15.82 10.11 32.93
N VAL A 15 -17.07 10.59 32.92
CA VAL A 15 -17.46 11.89 32.41
C VAL A 15 -17.73 12.82 33.57
N LYS A 16 -17.04 13.95 33.63
CA LYS A 16 -17.32 15.00 34.59
C LYS A 16 -18.66 15.65 34.25
N GLU A 17 -19.45 16.01 35.28
CA GLU A 17 -20.73 16.72 35.18
C GLU A 17 -21.80 15.98 34.32
N PHE A 18 -21.79 14.66 34.34
CA PHE A 18 -22.78 13.85 33.66
C PHE A 18 -24.14 13.91 34.36
N SER A 19 -25.20 14.30 33.61
CA SER A 19 -26.56 14.31 34.13
C SER A 19 -27.55 13.92 33.01
N THR A 20 -28.31 12.87 33.23
CA THR A 20 -29.40 12.44 32.33
C THR A 20 -30.60 13.39 32.36
N LYS A 21 -30.67 14.31 33.32
CA LYS A 21 -31.75 15.34 33.39
C LYS A 21 -31.61 16.37 32.27
N LYS A 22 -30.36 16.71 31.88
CA LYS A 22 -30.09 17.62 30.74
C LYS A 22 -29.93 16.77 29.46
N LYS A 23 -31.04 16.38 28.86
CA LYS A 23 -31.07 15.41 27.72
C LYS A 23 -30.19 15.82 26.55
N MET A 24 -30.20 17.09 26.17
CA MET A 24 -29.41 17.58 25.02
C MET A 24 -27.94 17.56 25.33
N ARG A 25 -27.51 18.03 26.49
CA ARG A 25 -26.11 17.96 26.94
C ARG A 25 -25.59 16.52 26.94
N PHE A 26 -26.40 15.57 27.40
CA PHE A 26 -26.06 14.15 27.36
C PHE A 26 -25.85 13.65 25.92
N ILE A 27 -26.73 14.00 24.98
CA ILE A 27 -26.58 13.62 23.57
C ILE A 27 -25.30 14.22 22.98
N TYR A 28 -25.01 15.50 23.26
CA TYR A 28 -23.79 16.15 22.76
C TYR A 28 -22.53 15.50 23.34
N GLN A 29 -22.51 15.18 24.62
CA GLN A 29 -21.41 14.45 25.25
C GLN A 29 -21.21 13.06 24.64
N MET A 30 -22.28 12.34 24.30
CA MET A 30 -22.19 11.06 23.59
C MET A 30 -21.60 11.23 22.19
N LEU A 31 -22.04 12.24 21.44
CA LEU A 31 -21.53 12.53 20.09
C LEU A 31 -20.06 12.99 20.15
N PHE A 32 -19.72 13.84 21.11
CA PHE A 32 -18.34 14.24 21.37
C PHE A 32 -17.44 13.01 21.57
N ARG A 33 -17.86 12.10 22.44
CA ARG A 33 -17.11 10.87 22.69
C ARG A 33 -17.06 9.95 21.45
N SER A 34 -18.11 9.95 20.64
CA SER A 34 -18.13 9.20 19.37
C SER A 34 -17.07 9.71 18.41
N ALA A 35 -16.89 11.04 18.30
CA ALA A 35 -15.83 11.62 17.44
C ALA A 35 -14.43 11.14 17.86
N PHE A 36 -14.14 11.13 19.16
CA PHE A 36 -12.85 10.60 19.66
C PHE A 36 -12.66 9.10 19.37
N VAL A 37 -13.73 8.30 19.42
CA VAL A 37 -13.65 6.88 19.06
C VAL A 37 -13.34 6.73 17.57
N TYR A 38 -13.96 7.53 16.69
CA TYR A 38 -13.62 7.56 15.28
C TYR A 38 -12.15 7.93 15.05
N GLN A 39 -11.68 9.02 15.65
CA GLN A 39 -10.28 9.46 15.53
C GLN A 39 -9.29 8.41 16.06
N ALA A 40 -9.61 7.73 17.16
CA ALA A 40 -8.77 6.65 17.69
C ALA A 40 -8.66 5.47 16.70
N ASN A 41 -9.79 5.06 16.10
CA ASN A 41 -9.79 4.02 15.10
C ASN A 41 -9.07 4.44 13.80
N LEU A 42 -9.20 5.70 13.38
CA LEU A 42 -8.46 6.26 12.25
C LEU A 42 -6.95 6.16 12.46
N ARG A 43 -6.46 6.50 13.65
CA ARG A 43 -5.04 6.33 14.00
C ARG A 43 -4.60 4.86 13.98
N LEU A 44 -5.49 3.92 14.34
CA LEU A 44 -5.17 2.48 14.24
C LEU A 44 -5.09 2.02 12.77
N ILE A 45 -5.93 2.56 11.91
CA ILE A 45 -5.88 2.29 10.45
C ILE A 45 -4.55 2.79 9.88
N ASP A 46 -4.15 4.02 10.21
CA ASP A 46 -2.87 4.57 9.75
C ASP A 46 -1.67 3.78 10.28
N LYS A 47 -1.71 3.35 11.54
CA LYS A 47 -0.68 2.47 12.09
C LYS A 47 -0.56 1.16 11.30
N LYS A 48 -1.68 0.53 10.97
CA LYS A 48 -1.68 -0.69 10.14
C LYS A 48 -1.12 -0.44 8.73
N ARG A 49 -1.46 0.71 8.12
CA ARG A 49 -0.88 1.11 6.83
C ARG A 49 0.65 1.21 6.91
N ILE A 50 1.19 1.85 7.97
CA ILE A 50 2.64 1.96 8.18
C ILE A 50 3.27 0.56 8.31
N GLU A 51 2.66 -0.35 9.07
CA GLU A 51 3.13 -1.73 9.21
C GLU A 51 3.16 -2.49 7.87
N ILE A 52 2.22 -2.21 6.96
CA ILE A 52 2.21 -2.75 5.61
C ILE A 52 3.33 -2.12 4.77
N GLU A 53 3.47 -0.80 4.83
CA GLU A 53 4.49 -0.04 4.08
C GLU A 53 5.91 -0.49 4.45
N GLU A 54 6.20 -0.74 5.72
CA GLU A 54 7.50 -1.25 6.17
C GLU A 54 7.84 -2.65 5.61
N ARG A 55 6.83 -3.46 5.25
CA ARG A 55 7.01 -4.76 4.61
C ARG A 55 7.37 -4.68 3.13
N VAL A 56 7.17 -3.53 2.48
CA VAL A 56 7.40 -3.33 1.04
C VAL A 56 8.85 -3.57 0.64
N ASP A 57 9.80 -3.25 1.50
CA ASP A 57 11.24 -3.47 1.26
C ASP A 57 11.66 -4.96 1.28
N GLY A 58 10.84 -5.84 1.86
CA GLY A 58 11.03 -7.29 1.90
C GLY A 58 10.33 -8.03 0.76
N ASP A 59 9.49 -8.98 1.12
CA ASP A 59 8.62 -9.73 0.19
C ASP A 59 7.23 -9.07 0.14
N THR A 60 7.06 -8.11 -0.76
CA THR A 60 5.74 -7.54 -1.04
C THR A 60 4.82 -8.64 -1.57
N SER A 61 3.77 -8.95 -0.84
CA SER A 61 2.82 -10.00 -1.17
C SER A 61 1.52 -9.39 -1.72
N ASP A 62 0.81 -10.15 -2.56
CA ASP A 62 -0.55 -9.81 -2.99
C ASP A 62 -1.48 -9.58 -1.79
N THR A 63 -1.21 -10.24 -0.64
CA THR A 63 -1.95 -10.04 0.61
C THR A 63 -1.83 -8.64 1.16
N ASP A 64 -0.69 -7.96 1.00
CA ASP A 64 -0.48 -6.59 1.47
C ASP A 64 -1.37 -5.59 0.70
N LEU A 65 -1.54 -5.80 -0.62
CA LEU A 65 -2.46 -5.00 -1.44
C LEU A 65 -3.92 -5.22 -1.04
N ILE A 66 -4.29 -6.45 -0.69
CA ILE A 66 -5.64 -6.77 -0.19
C ILE A 66 -5.87 -6.10 1.16
N GLU A 67 -4.91 -6.17 2.09
CA GLU A 67 -5.00 -5.50 3.39
C GLU A 67 -5.17 -3.98 3.23
N LEU A 68 -4.40 -3.33 2.32
CA LEU A 68 -4.57 -1.90 2.02
C LEU A 68 -5.97 -1.57 1.49
N HIS A 69 -6.52 -2.42 0.61
CA HIS A 69 -7.87 -2.23 0.09
C HIS A 69 -8.95 -2.37 1.20
N GLU A 70 -8.77 -3.28 2.15
CA GLU A 70 -9.66 -3.41 3.31
C GLU A 70 -9.61 -2.16 4.20
N LEU A 71 -8.42 -1.57 4.42
CA LEU A 71 -8.27 -0.31 5.15
C LEU A 71 -8.96 0.84 4.41
N GLU A 72 -8.77 0.96 3.10
CA GLU A 72 -9.43 1.95 2.24
C GLU A 72 -10.96 1.83 2.34
N SER A 73 -11.48 0.62 2.20
CA SER A 73 -12.93 0.34 2.32
C SER A 73 -13.47 0.78 3.68
N THR A 74 -12.73 0.52 4.75
CA THR A 74 -13.09 0.96 6.11
C THR A 74 -13.14 2.48 6.22
N LEU A 75 -12.20 3.20 5.60
CA LEU A 75 -12.21 4.67 5.57
C LEU A 75 -13.41 5.23 4.82
N VAL A 76 -13.86 4.59 3.73
CA VAL A 76 -15.07 4.98 3.00
C VAL A 76 -16.31 4.87 3.89
N TYR A 77 -16.46 3.79 4.67
CA TYR A 77 -17.55 3.66 5.63
C TYR A 77 -17.47 4.70 6.74
N PHE A 78 -16.28 5.01 7.25
CA PHE A 78 -16.09 6.04 8.26
C PHE A 78 -16.43 7.43 7.71
N ALA A 79 -15.95 7.79 6.53
CA ALA A 79 -16.26 9.05 5.86
C ALA A 79 -17.77 9.24 5.69
N THR A 80 -18.47 8.20 5.23
CA THR A 80 -19.92 8.23 5.03
C THR A 80 -20.64 8.44 6.35
N SER A 81 -20.27 7.71 7.39
CA SER A 81 -20.89 7.81 8.73
C SER A 81 -20.63 9.17 9.38
N LEU A 82 -19.40 9.67 9.30
CA LEU A 82 -19.01 10.97 9.87
C LEU A 82 -19.74 12.12 9.16
N ARG A 83 -19.86 12.08 7.82
CA ARG A 83 -20.62 13.08 7.05
C ARG A 83 -22.11 13.06 7.39
N ALA A 84 -22.70 11.87 7.52
CA ALA A 84 -24.10 11.73 7.92
C ALA A 84 -24.33 12.33 9.32
N ASN A 85 -23.46 12.06 10.27
CA ASN A 85 -23.51 12.62 11.61
C ASN A 85 -23.33 14.15 11.61
N SER A 86 -22.41 14.68 10.80
CA SER A 86 -22.19 16.13 10.65
C SER A 86 -23.45 16.85 10.16
N ILE A 87 -24.21 16.25 9.22
CA ILE A 87 -25.50 16.81 8.76
C ILE A 87 -26.51 16.85 9.92
N VAL A 88 -26.53 15.83 10.78
CA VAL A 88 -27.42 15.80 11.95
C VAL A 88 -27.04 16.91 12.93
N LEU A 89 -25.75 17.08 13.22
CA LEU A 89 -25.24 18.14 14.10
C LEU A 89 -25.61 19.53 13.57
N GLU A 90 -25.45 19.75 12.27
CA GLU A 90 -25.82 21.03 11.63
C GLU A 90 -27.34 21.32 11.72
N ARG A 91 -28.14 20.27 11.58
CA ARG A 91 -29.62 20.41 11.79
C ARG A 91 -29.94 20.72 13.25
N LEU A 92 -29.28 20.07 14.20
CA LEU A 92 -29.45 20.33 15.63
C LEU A 92 -29.11 21.79 15.97
N ARG A 93 -28.00 22.32 15.41
CA ARG A 93 -27.59 23.72 15.59
C ARG A 93 -28.67 24.71 15.14
N ARG A 94 -29.38 24.41 14.05
CA ARG A 94 -30.44 25.29 13.48
C ARG A 94 -31.81 25.13 14.14
N TYR A 95 -31.98 24.13 15.01
CA TYR A 95 -33.29 23.80 15.55
C TYR A 95 -33.66 24.66 16.74
N LYS A 96 -34.32 25.81 16.50
CA LYS A 96 -34.67 26.83 17.49
C LYS A 96 -35.63 26.36 18.62
N ARG A 97 -36.33 25.22 18.49
CA ARG A 97 -37.29 24.70 19.47
C ARG A 97 -36.63 23.92 20.63
N LEU A 98 -35.34 23.60 20.53
CA LEU A 98 -34.60 22.99 21.63
C LEU A 98 -34.24 24.12 22.61
N GLU A 99 -34.64 23.99 23.87
CA GLU A 99 -34.15 24.85 24.95
C GLU A 99 -32.67 24.56 25.11
N GLN A 100 -31.84 25.41 24.52
CA GLN A 100 -30.40 25.28 24.56
C GLN A 100 -29.85 26.34 25.53
N TYR A 101 -29.14 25.86 26.52
CA TYR A 101 -28.34 26.73 27.36
C TYR A 101 -27.08 27.18 26.59
N PRO A 102 -26.55 28.40 26.85
CA PRO A 102 -25.32 28.84 26.18
C PRO A 102 -24.16 27.82 26.26
N GLU A 103 -23.97 27.15 27.38
CA GLU A 103 -22.98 26.10 27.60
C GLU A 103 -23.21 24.84 26.73
N ASP A 104 -24.46 24.54 26.38
CA ASP A 104 -24.80 23.42 25.51
C ASP A 104 -24.53 23.76 24.04
N MET A 105 -24.63 25.03 23.65
CA MET A 105 -24.24 25.50 22.31
C MET A 105 -22.74 25.44 22.11
N GLU A 106 -21.93 25.87 23.08
CA GLU A 106 -20.48 25.75 23.04
C GLU A 106 -20.06 24.28 22.90
N LEU A 107 -20.65 23.38 23.69
CA LEU A 107 -20.39 21.96 23.59
C LEU A 107 -20.78 21.39 22.19
N LEU A 108 -21.88 21.86 21.60
CA LEU A 108 -22.28 21.45 20.25
C LEU A 108 -21.26 21.91 19.20
N GLU A 109 -20.75 23.13 19.30
CA GLU A 109 -19.71 23.65 18.41
C GLU A 109 -18.43 22.82 18.53
N ASP A 110 -17.99 22.49 19.73
CA ASP A 110 -16.86 21.60 19.98
C ASP A 110 -17.07 20.23 19.32
N VAL A 111 -18.26 19.64 19.46
CA VAL A 111 -18.61 18.37 18.80
C VAL A 111 -18.48 18.49 17.28
N MET A 112 -18.96 19.59 16.69
CA MET A 112 -18.88 19.80 15.25
C MET A 112 -17.44 19.92 14.77
N VAL A 113 -16.58 20.60 15.52
CA VAL A 113 -15.13 20.71 15.23
C VAL A 113 -14.47 19.34 15.23
N GLU A 114 -14.74 18.51 16.24
CA GLU A 114 -14.16 17.16 16.35
C GLU A 114 -14.63 16.23 15.23
N TYR A 115 -15.90 16.34 14.81
CA TYR A 115 -16.38 15.59 13.63
C TYR A 115 -15.72 16.06 12.34
N GLN A 116 -15.56 17.38 12.17
CA GLN A 116 -14.89 17.93 11.00
C GLN A 116 -13.43 17.45 10.94
N GLN A 117 -12.73 17.49 12.05
CA GLN A 117 -11.36 16.95 12.14
C GLN A 117 -11.31 15.46 11.78
N ALA A 118 -12.26 14.65 12.27
CA ALA A 118 -12.30 13.23 11.91
C ALA A 118 -12.56 13.01 10.41
N ILE A 119 -13.40 13.86 9.78
CA ILE A 119 -13.64 13.82 8.31
C ILE A 119 -12.35 14.13 7.55
N GLU A 120 -11.63 15.17 7.96
CA GLU A 120 -10.35 15.55 7.34
C GLU A 120 -9.29 14.45 7.48
N MET A 121 -9.14 13.87 8.69
CA MET A 121 -8.26 12.72 8.92
C MET A 121 -8.60 11.55 7.98
N THR A 122 -9.91 11.26 7.79
CA THR A 122 -10.34 10.18 6.91
C THR A 122 -9.92 10.44 5.45
N THR A 123 -10.01 11.68 5.00
CA THR A 123 -9.60 12.07 3.65
C THR A 123 -8.08 11.94 3.48
N ILE A 124 -7.32 12.50 4.43
CA ILE A 124 -5.85 12.44 4.42
C ILE A 124 -5.37 10.98 4.42
N TYR A 125 -5.90 10.14 5.31
CA TYR A 125 -5.47 8.75 5.39
C TYR A 125 -5.83 7.94 4.15
N ARG A 126 -6.95 8.24 3.49
CA ARG A 126 -7.29 7.62 2.21
C ARG A 126 -6.28 8.01 1.14
N ASP A 127 -5.96 9.29 1.02
CA ASP A 127 -5.01 9.77 0.03
C ASP A 127 -3.60 9.17 0.26
N VAL A 128 -3.20 8.99 1.53
CA VAL A 128 -1.95 8.32 1.88
C VAL A 128 -1.99 6.81 1.55
N ILE A 129 -3.11 6.12 1.78
CA ILE A 129 -3.26 4.70 1.38
C ILE A 129 -3.16 4.56 -0.14
N ASP A 130 -3.77 5.46 -0.91
CA ASP A 130 -3.67 5.47 -2.36
C ASP A 130 -2.21 5.65 -2.81
N GLY A 131 -1.48 6.59 -2.21
CA GLY A 131 -0.06 6.78 -2.46
C GLY A 131 0.79 5.55 -2.10
N THR A 132 0.50 4.91 -0.96
CA THR A 132 1.19 3.66 -0.56
C THR A 132 0.95 2.55 -1.57
N ARG A 133 -0.28 2.40 -2.08
CA ARG A 133 -0.62 1.41 -3.12
C ARG A 133 0.13 1.66 -4.43
N GLU A 134 0.24 2.91 -4.87
CA GLU A 134 1.01 3.28 -6.06
C GLU A 134 2.50 2.97 -5.88
N LEU A 135 3.06 3.29 -4.70
CA LEU A 135 4.43 2.94 -4.35
C LEU A 135 4.65 1.43 -4.43
N MET A 136 3.78 0.63 -3.82
CA MET A 136 3.87 -0.83 -3.84
C MET A 136 3.82 -1.39 -5.26
N SER A 137 2.89 -0.91 -6.09
CA SER A 137 2.82 -1.32 -7.50
C SER A 137 4.11 -1.00 -8.25
N SER A 138 4.68 0.18 -8.03
CA SER A 138 5.95 0.58 -8.64
C SER A 138 7.14 -0.29 -8.20
N VAL A 139 7.16 -0.69 -6.92
CA VAL A 139 8.20 -1.62 -6.39
C VAL A 139 8.05 -3.01 -7.00
N ILE A 140 6.83 -3.53 -7.11
CA ILE A 140 6.54 -4.82 -7.77
C ILE A 140 7.00 -4.79 -9.23
N ASP A 141 6.64 -3.76 -9.99
CA ASP A 141 7.04 -3.58 -11.37
C ASP A 141 8.57 -3.49 -11.52
N SER A 142 9.23 -2.78 -10.60
CA SER A 142 10.69 -2.70 -10.57
C SER A 142 11.34 -4.06 -10.29
N LYS A 143 10.82 -4.84 -9.34
CA LYS A 143 11.29 -6.21 -9.05
C LYS A 143 11.10 -7.12 -10.26
N LEU A 144 9.92 -7.09 -10.89
CA LEU A 144 9.63 -7.87 -12.10
C LEU A 144 10.58 -7.50 -13.24
N ASN A 145 10.80 -6.22 -13.48
CA ASN A 145 11.74 -5.75 -14.50
C ASN A 145 13.19 -6.24 -14.24
N ASN A 146 13.62 -6.25 -12.97
CA ASN A 146 14.93 -6.78 -12.61
C ASN A 146 15.02 -8.29 -12.87
N VAL A 147 13.99 -9.07 -12.50
CA VAL A 147 13.94 -10.52 -12.81
C VAL A 147 14.01 -10.75 -14.32
N MET A 148 13.24 -9.97 -15.10
CA MET A 148 13.26 -10.06 -16.56
C MET A 148 14.62 -9.71 -17.16
N LYS A 149 15.34 -8.71 -16.62
CA LYS A 149 16.70 -8.39 -17.03
C LYS A 149 17.65 -9.56 -16.77
N TYR A 150 17.59 -10.17 -15.58
CA TYR A 150 18.40 -11.35 -15.25
C TYR A 150 18.12 -12.52 -16.20
N LEU A 151 16.85 -12.85 -16.41
CA LEU A 151 16.44 -13.94 -17.29
C LEU A 151 16.90 -13.71 -18.73
N THR A 152 16.70 -12.50 -19.25
CA THR A 152 17.13 -12.10 -20.59
C THR A 152 18.66 -12.19 -20.71
N SER A 153 19.39 -11.73 -19.71
CA SER A 153 20.85 -11.76 -19.71
C SER A 153 21.39 -13.20 -19.75
N ILE A 154 20.83 -14.08 -18.92
CA ILE A 154 21.19 -15.51 -18.93
C ILE A 154 20.87 -16.14 -20.27
N THR A 155 19.69 -15.86 -20.83
CA THR A 155 19.26 -16.39 -22.13
C THR A 155 20.21 -15.97 -23.24
N ILE A 156 20.61 -14.69 -23.29
CA ILE A 156 21.56 -14.19 -24.30
C ILE A 156 22.91 -14.89 -24.18
N VAL A 157 23.44 -15.03 -22.96
CA VAL A 157 24.74 -15.69 -22.73
C VAL A 157 24.69 -17.17 -23.14
N MET A 158 23.59 -17.88 -22.81
CA MET A 158 23.42 -19.30 -23.14
C MET A 158 23.14 -19.55 -24.62
N ALA A 159 22.57 -18.56 -25.33
CA ALA A 159 22.33 -18.67 -26.76
C ALA A 159 23.61 -18.74 -27.58
N ILE A 160 24.71 -18.12 -27.14
CA ILE A 160 26.00 -18.09 -27.86
C ILE A 160 26.58 -19.49 -28.03
N PRO A 161 26.81 -20.26 -26.96
CA PRO A 161 27.27 -21.67 -27.10
C PRO A 161 26.34 -22.52 -27.93
N THR A 162 24.99 -22.33 -27.75
CA THR A 162 23.99 -23.12 -28.46
C THR A 162 24.05 -22.89 -29.96
N ILE A 163 24.15 -21.61 -30.41
CA ILE A 163 24.25 -21.26 -31.82
C ILE A 163 25.54 -21.83 -32.42
N ILE A 164 26.68 -21.62 -31.77
CA ILE A 164 27.97 -22.08 -32.27
C ILE A 164 28.00 -23.62 -32.35
N SER A 165 27.58 -24.30 -31.28
CA SER A 165 27.50 -25.78 -31.28
C SER A 165 26.51 -26.31 -32.30
N GLY A 166 25.39 -25.60 -32.51
CA GLY A 166 24.37 -25.95 -33.55
C GLY A 166 24.97 -25.87 -34.97
N ILE A 167 25.73 -24.82 -35.26
CA ILE A 167 26.39 -24.66 -36.58
C ILE A 167 27.42 -25.79 -36.78
N TYR A 168 28.24 -26.07 -35.81
CA TYR A 168 29.24 -27.13 -35.90
C TYR A 168 28.68 -28.55 -35.80
N GLY A 169 27.44 -28.71 -35.35
CA GLY A 169 26.68 -29.96 -35.34
C GLY A 169 25.95 -30.27 -36.65
N MET A 170 26.00 -29.37 -37.63
CA MET A 170 25.36 -29.60 -38.93
C MET A 170 26.12 -30.59 -39.79
N ASN A 171 25.40 -31.46 -40.53
CA ASN A 171 25.97 -32.38 -41.50
C ASN A 171 26.30 -31.67 -42.82
N VAL A 172 27.21 -30.69 -42.77
CA VAL A 172 27.72 -29.99 -43.97
C VAL A 172 29.16 -30.48 -44.24
N GLY A 173 29.59 -30.37 -45.52
CA GLY A 173 30.91 -30.75 -45.89
C GLY A 173 31.97 -29.99 -45.13
N GLU A 174 32.98 -30.71 -44.59
CA GLU A 174 34.06 -30.14 -43.77
C GLU A 174 34.83 -29.00 -44.44
N GLU A 175 34.73 -28.90 -45.78
CA GLU A 175 35.41 -27.87 -46.60
C GLU A 175 34.85 -26.46 -46.32
N TRP A 176 33.63 -26.36 -45.86
CA TRP A 176 32.92 -25.10 -45.60
C TRP A 176 32.94 -24.68 -44.14
N MET A 177 33.48 -25.55 -43.25
CA MET A 177 33.56 -25.25 -41.80
C MET A 177 34.93 -24.68 -41.44
N PRO A 178 35.02 -23.42 -40.95
CA PRO A 178 36.28 -22.86 -40.44
C PRO A 178 36.90 -23.74 -39.37
N PHE A 179 38.21 -23.99 -39.42
CA PHE A 179 38.97 -24.76 -38.45
C PHE A 179 38.64 -26.27 -38.34
N ALA A 180 37.69 -26.83 -39.12
CA ALA A 180 37.31 -28.25 -39.06
C ALA A 180 38.46 -29.21 -39.37
N LYS A 181 39.38 -28.82 -40.25
CA LYS A 181 40.55 -29.63 -40.69
C LYS A 181 41.86 -29.26 -39.97
N THR A 182 41.83 -28.29 -39.03
CA THR A 182 43.05 -27.90 -38.33
C THR A 182 43.28 -28.73 -37.08
N PRO A 183 44.53 -29.15 -36.79
CA PRO A 183 44.86 -29.74 -35.50
C PRO A 183 44.50 -28.70 -34.41
N PHE A 184 43.83 -29.12 -33.35
CA PHE A 184 43.31 -28.23 -32.28
C PHE A 184 42.13 -27.35 -32.68
N GLY A 185 41.39 -27.66 -33.77
CA GLY A 185 40.25 -26.86 -34.22
C GLY A 185 39.13 -26.73 -33.16
N PHE A 186 38.88 -27.80 -32.38
CA PHE A 186 37.90 -27.80 -31.30
C PHE A 186 38.29 -26.82 -30.16
N GLU A 187 39.56 -26.84 -29.76
CA GLU A 187 40.10 -25.96 -28.72
C GLU A 187 40.02 -24.48 -29.12
N ILE A 188 40.32 -24.18 -30.42
CA ILE A 188 40.25 -22.83 -30.97
C ILE A 188 38.80 -22.33 -30.93
N ILE A 189 37.85 -23.12 -31.39
CA ILE A 189 36.43 -22.74 -31.43
C ILE A 189 35.89 -22.58 -30.01
N SER A 190 36.20 -23.50 -29.09
CA SER A 190 35.80 -23.40 -27.70
C SER A 190 36.39 -22.16 -27.01
N GLY A 191 37.65 -21.81 -27.30
CA GLY A 191 38.29 -20.60 -26.82
C GLY A 191 37.64 -19.32 -27.33
N ILE A 192 37.31 -19.26 -28.63
CA ILE A 192 36.59 -18.12 -29.24
C ILE A 192 35.20 -17.98 -28.61
N MET A 193 34.47 -19.08 -28.45
CA MET A 193 33.14 -19.10 -27.82
C MET A 193 33.22 -18.54 -26.38
N LEU A 194 34.18 -18.96 -25.61
CA LEU A 194 34.37 -18.52 -24.23
C LEU A 194 34.69 -17.01 -24.16
N ILE A 195 35.57 -16.52 -25.06
CA ILE A 195 35.90 -15.10 -25.16
C ILE A 195 34.64 -14.28 -25.48
N ILE A 196 33.80 -14.70 -26.45
CA ILE A 196 32.57 -14.03 -26.81
C ILE A 196 31.63 -14.00 -25.61
N CYS A 197 31.45 -15.11 -24.89
CA CYS A 197 30.61 -15.13 -23.68
C CYS A 197 31.09 -14.14 -22.61
N ILE A 198 32.41 -14.07 -22.39
CA ILE A 198 33.00 -13.10 -21.43
C ILE A 198 32.74 -11.65 -21.86
N ILE A 199 32.93 -11.35 -23.14
CA ILE A 199 32.67 -10.00 -23.69
C ILE A 199 31.18 -9.63 -23.51
N VAL A 200 30.27 -10.54 -23.83
CA VAL A 200 28.82 -10.30 -23.67
C VAL A 200 28.46 -10.12 -22.21
N LEU A 201 28.98 -10.96 -21.31
CA LEU A 201 28.79 -10.78 -19.85
C LEU A 201 29.29 -9.41 -19.38
N TRP A 202 30.46 -8.98 -19.84
CA TRP A 202 31.00 -7.68 -19.49
C TRP A 202 30.12 -6.53 -19.99
N VAL A 203 29.59 -6.62 -21.23
CA VAL A 203 28.67 -5.62 -21.80
C VAL A 203 27.35 -5.58 -21.02
N LEU A 204 26.76 -6.74 -20.70
CA LEU A 204 25.51 -6.83 -19.94
C LEU A 204 25.68 -6.23 -18.54
N ARG A 205 26.80 -6.52 -17.87
CA ARG A 205 27.13 -5.94 -16.57
C ARG A 205 27.33 -4.43 -16.64
N LYS A 206 27.98 -3.91 -17.68
CA LYS A 206 28.13 -2.47 -17.90
C LYS A 206 26.80 -1.78 -18.15
N LYS A 207 25.82 -2.46 -18.77
CA LYS A 207 24.47 -1.96 -18.99
C LYS A 207 23.53 -2.14 -17.77
N LYS A 208 24.03 -2.60 -16.63
CA LYS A 208 23.22 -2.88 -15.41
C LYS A 208 22.06 -3.84 -15.68
N MET A 209 22.28 -4.83 -16.53
CA MET A 209 21.32 -5.91 -16.80
C MET A 209 21.62 -7.18 -15.97
N LEU A 210 22.80 -7.21 -15.38
CA LEU A 210 23.31 -8.24 -14.46
C LEU A 210 23.84 -7.60 -13.20
#